data_13c88b4695fae75862d23ce756b01d6b
#
_entry.id   13c88b4695fae75862d23ce756b01d6b
#
_cell.length_a   1.000
_cell.length_b   1.000
_cell.length_c   1.000
_cell.angle_alpha   90.00
_cell.angle_beta   90.00
_cell.angle_gamma   90.00
#
_symmetry.space_group_name_H-M   'P 1'
#
loop_
_entity.id
_entity.type
_entity.pdbx_description
1 polymer ?
#
loop_
_entity_poly.entity_id
_entity_poly.type
_entity_poly.pdbx_seq_one_letter_code
_entity_poly.pdbx_strand_id
1 'polypeptide(L)'
;ARQGIRSPLPQIGSRPHISIAVFDRVDPARVRPELEELAATLAPLPLTFGAVGTFPAKEGVVFLTPVVTPELLELHQSLHARLDALGLRALEHYRPGRWVPHCTVAIDLPREQVIPALEICRCSRVFGSLMLAEIGLVEYRPVRPIYSFPLRELRLES
;
A
#
# COMPACT_ATOMS: atom_id res chain seq x y z
N ALA A 1 19.91 -6.64 8.37
CA ALA A 1 20.34 -8.07 8.42
C ALA A 1 21.25 -8.41 9.59
N ARG A 2 21.68 -7.44 10.43
CA ARG A 2 22.61 -7.72 11.55
C ARG A 2 21.99 -8.39 12.79
N GLN A 3 20.66 -8.56 12.85
CA GLN A 3 19.96 -9.13 14.01
C GLN A 3 19.17 -10.42 13.69
N GLY A 4 19.46 -11.10 12.59
CA GLY A 4 18.84 -12.39 12.28
C GLY A 4 17.36 -12.37 11.88
N ILE A 5 16.74 -11.19 11.76
CA ILE A 5 15.36 -11.05 11.30
C ILE A 5 15.32 -11.25 9.79
N ARG A 6 14.51 -12.20 9.34
CA ARG A 6 14.33 -12.53 7.93
C ARG A 6 12.87 -12.34 7.55
N SER A 7 12.60 -11.44 6.62
CA SER A 7 11.31 -11.29 5.95
C SER A 7 11.43 -11.78 4.51
N PRO A 8 10.43 -12.47 3.97
CA PRO A 8 10.44 -12.93 2.58
C PRO A 8 10.23 -11.81 1.55
N LEU A 9 9.84 -10.59 1.97
CA LEU A 9 9.50 -9.49 1.04
C LEU A 9 10.52 -9.24 -0.08
N PRO A 10 11.84 -9.15 0.18
CA PRO A 10 12.82 -8.95 -0.89
C PRO A 10 12.86 -10.13 -1.87
N GLN A 11 12.61 -11.35 -1.39
CA GLN A 11 12.68 -12.59 -2.18
C GLN A 11 11.46 -12.77 -3.09
N ILE A 12 10.30 -12.22 -2.68
CA ILE A 12 9.06 -12.28 -3.46
C ILE A 12 8.90 -11.10 -4.43
N GLY A 13 9.91 -10.22 -4.53
CA GLY A 13 9.88 -9.09 -5.48
C GLY A 13 8.90 -7.98 -5.13
N SER A 14 8.47 -7.90 -3.87
CA SER A 14 7.55 -6.85 -3.43
C SER A 14 8.25 -5.48 -3.43
N ARG A 15 7.71 -4.54 -4.18
CA ARG A 15 8.09 -3.11 -4.12
C ARG A 15 7.38 -2.44 -2.94
N PRO A 16 7.96 -1.40 -2.32
CA PRO A 16 7.23 -0.59 -1.34
C PRO A 16 5.92 -0.05 -1.94
N HIS A 17 4.81 -0.29 -1.25
CA HIS A 17 3.49 0.11 -1.71
C HIS A 17 2.52 0.29 -0.55
N ILE A 18 1.41 0.97 -0.82
CA ILE A 18 0.24 1.03 0.07
C ILE A 18 -0.93 0.44 -0.69
N SER A 19 -1.52 -0.63 -0.16
CA SER A 19 -2.72 -1.24 -0.73
C SER A 19 -3.94 -0.41 -0.36
N ILE A 20 -4.67 0.10 -1.36
CA ILE A 20 -5.89 0.90 -1.18
C ILE A 20 -7.17 0.08 -1.40
N ALA A 21 -7.08 -1.06 -2.09
CA ALA A 21 -8.13 -2.05 -2.20
C ALA A 21 -7.51 -3.44 -2.37
N VAL A 22 -8.13 -4.46 -1.79
CA VAL A 22 -7.72 -5.87 -1.94
C VAL A 22 -8.98 -6.70 -2.20
N PHE A 23 -8.85 -7.68 -3.08
CA PHE A 23 -9.92 -8.58 -3.48
C PHE A 23 -9.47 -10.03 -3.31
N ASP A 24 -10.38 -10.93 -2.95
CA ASP A 24 -10.11 -12.36 -3.04
C ASP A 24 -9.90 -12.80 -4.48
N ARG A 25 -10.74 -12.27 -5.37
CA ARG A 25 -10.67 -12.45 -6.83
C ARG A 25 -11.23 -11.22 -7.52
N VAL A 26 -10.56 -10.81 -8.58
CA VAL A 26 -11.05 -9.74 -9.46
C VAL A 26 -10.53 -10.00 -10.88
N ASP A 27 -11.35 -9.69 -11.88
CA ASP A 27 -10.89 -9.65 -13.26
C ASP A 27 -10.08 -8.38 -13.49
N PRO A 28 -8.78 -8.49 -13.81
CA PRO A 28 -7.92 -7.33 -14.05
C PRO A 28 -8.45 -6.39 -15.14
N ALA A 29 -9.11 -6.93 -16.17
CA ALA A 29 -9.64 -6.16 -17.27
C ALA A 29 -10.75 -5.19 -16.84
N ARG A 30 -11.51 -5.54 -15.80
CA ARG A 30 -12.58 -4.69 -15.25
C ARG A 30 -12.07 -3.52 -14.41
N VAL A 31 -10.92 -3.69 -13.77
CA VAL A 31 -10.32 -2.68 -12.89
C VAL A 31 -9.45 -1.70 -13.68
N ARG A 32 -8.85 -2.17 -14.77
CA ARG A 32 -7.88 -1.42 -15.56
C ARG A 32 -8.36 -0.02 -15.97
N PRO A 33 -9.54 0.15 -16.59
CA PRO A 33 -10.00 1.48 -17.03
C PRO A 33 -10.12 2.48 -15.87
N GLU A 34 -10.58 2.03 -14.71
CA GLU A 34 -10.74 2.87 -13.53
C GLU A 34 -9.41 3.37 -12.97
N LEU A 35 -8.38 2.49 -12.95
CA LEU A 35 -7.06 2.90 -12.50
C LEU A 35 -6.36 3.81 -13.50
N GLU A 36 -6.54 3.57 -14.79
CA GLU A 36 -5.99 4.40 -15.88
C GLU A 36 -6.58 5.82 -15.85
N GLU A 37 -7.89 5.93 -15.72
CA GLU A 37 -8.57 7.22 -15.61
C GLU A 37 -8.20 7.95 -14.31
N LEU A 38 -8.16 7.23 -13.19
CA LEU A 38 -7.75 7.79 -11.91
C LEU A 38 -6.31 8.31 -11.97
N ALA A 39 -5.39 7.54 -12.56
CA ALA A 39 -3.99 7.95 -12.74
C ALA A 39 -3.87 9.21 -13.62
N ALA A 40 -4.70 9.34 -14.65
CA ALA A 40 -4.69 10.50 -15.54
C ALA A 40 -5.19 11.80 -14.87
N THR A 41 -5.92 11.70 -13.78
CA THR A 41 -6.51 12.85 -13.08
C THR A 41 -5.77 13.24 -11.79
N LEU A 42 -5.06 12.31 -11.18
CA LEU A 42 -4.37 12.51 -9.89
C LEU A 42 -2.92 12.97 -10.08
N ALA A 43 -2.56 14.02 -9.36
CA ALA A 43 -1.15 14.39 -9.19
C ALA A 43 -0.42 13.40 -8.25
N PRO A 44 0.91 13.25 -8.38
CA PRO A 44 1.71 12.53 -7.40
C PRO A 44 1.45 13.05 -5.99
N LEU A 45 1.23 12.13 -5.04
CA LEU A 45 0.82 12.46 -3.68
C LEU A 45 2.01 12.33 -2.71
N PRO A 46 2.41 13.41 -2.01
CA PRO A 46 3.43 13.31 -0.99
C PRO A 46 2.92 12.53 0.22
N LEU A 47 3.73 11.61 0.71
CA LEU A 47 3.48 10.85 1.93
C LEU A 47 4.63 11.02 2.91
N THR A 48 4.28 11.13 4.19
CA THR A 48 5.26 11.08 5.29
C THR A 48 4.89 9.92 6.21
N PHE A 49 5.82 9.00 6.43
CA PHE A 49 5.62 7.95 7.42
C PHE A 49 5.81 8.50 8.82
N GLY A 50 4.76 8.36 9.66
CA GLY A 50 4.71 8.92 11.01
C GLY A 50 4.82 7.88 12.13
N ALA A 51 4.57 6.60 11.84
CA ALA A 51 4.60 5.55 12.84
C ALA A 51 4.97 4.18 12.27
N VAL A 52 5.34 3.26 13.15
CA VAL A 52 5.50 1.82 12.86
C VAL A 52 4.48 1.04 13.67
N GLY A 53 3.95 -0.03 13.10
CA GLY A 53 2.93 -0.84 13.75
C GLY A 53 2.97 -2.31 13.35
N THR A 54 2.09 -3.06 14.00
CA THR A 54 1.77 -4.45 13.68
C THR A 54 0.28 -4.67 13.81
N PHE A 55 -0.26 -5.67 13.09
CA PHE A 55 -1.65 -6.05 13.22
C PHE A 55 -1.85 -7.11 14.32
N PRO A 56 -3.04 -7.15 14.97
CA PRO A 56 -3.39 -8.18 15.93
C PRO A 56 -3.77 -9.48 15.20
N ALA A 57 -2.81 -10.08 14.49
CA ALA A 57 -2.96 -11.29 13.71
C ALA A 57 -1.92 -12.34 14.14
N LYS A 58 -2.12 -13.59 13.73
CA LYS A 58 -1.15 -14.68 13.99
C LYS A 58 0.12 -14.50 13.19
N GLU A 59 -0.03 -14.02 11.95
CA GLU A 59 1.08 -13.69 11.08
C GLU A 59 1.76 -12.42 11.57
N GLY A 60 3.06 -12.51 11.83
CA GLY A 60 3.86 -11.35 12.22
C GLY A 60 4.06 -10.41 11.05
N VAL A 61 3.36 -9.29 11.06
CA VAL A 61 3.48 -8.22 10.06
C VAL A 61 3.99 -6.97 10.74
N VAL A 62 5.03 -6.35 10.19
CA VAL A 62 5.49 -5.02 10.61
C VAL A 62 5.35 -4.07 9.43
N PHE A 63 4.80 -2.89 9.68
CA PHE A 63 4.50 -1.90 8.65
C PHE A 63 4.78 -0.48 9.13
N LEU A 64 5.02 0.41 8.18
CA LEU A 64 5.03 1.85 8.39
C LEU A 64 3.65 2.41 8.07
N THR A 65 3.17 3.33 8.89
CA THR A 65 1.90 4.02 8.66
C THR A 65 2.17 5.46 8.22
N PRO A 66 1.57 5.91 7.11
CA PRO A 66 1.67 7.31 6.72
C PRO A 66 0.84 8.21 7.63
N VAL A 67 1.22 9.47 7.71
CA VAL A 67 0.31 10.52 8.17
C VAL A 67 -0.87 10.54 7.21
N VAL A 68 -2.07 10.39 7.75
CA VAL A 68 -3.29 10.37 6.94
C VAL A 68 -3.68 11.81 6.61
N THR A 69 -3.64 12.16 5.31
CA THR A 69 -4.05 13.46 4.80
C THR A 69 -5.42 13.38 4.13
N PRO A 70 -6.14 14.52 3.97
CA PRO A 70 -7.39 14.56 3.21
C PRO A 70 -7.24 13.97 1.81
N GLU A 71 -6.15 14.30 1.11
CA GLU A 71 -5.89 13.86 -0.27
C GLU A 71 -5.72 12.34 -0.35
N LEU A 72 -5.07 11.73 0.65
CA LEU A 72 -4.94 10.27 0.73
C LEU A 72 -6.31 9.60 0.94
N LEU A 73 -7.16 10.19 1.76
CA LEU A 73 -8.52 9.70 1.98
C LEU A 73 -9.41 9.90 0.75
N GLU A 74 -9.29 11.02 0.05
CA GLU A 74 -10.02 11.29 -1.20
C GLU A 74 -9.64 10.30 -2.30
N LEU A 75 -8.34 10.02 -2.47
CA LEU A 75 -7.87 8.96 -3.38
C LEU A 75 -8.53 7.62 -3.05
N HIS A 76 -8.49 7.23 -1.77
CA HIS A 76 -9.06 5.96 -1.32
C HIS A 76 -10.58 5.90 -1.56
N GLN A 77 -11.32 6.94 -1.18
CA GLN A 77 -12.78 7.02 -1.35
C GLN A 77 -13.18 7.04 -2.84
N SER A 78 -12.47 7.81 -3.66
CA SER A 78 -12.72 7.92 -5.10
C SER A 78 -12.55 6.56 -5.79
N LEU A 79 -11.48 5.82 -5.48
CA LEU A 79 -11.30 4.47 -6.01
C LEU A 79 -12.44 3.55 -5.59
N HIS A 80 -12.79 3.53 -4.31
CA HIS A 80 -13.86 2.66 -3.82
C HIS A 80 -15.22 3.00 -4.44
N ALA A 81 -15.54 4.27 -4.65
CA ALA A 81 -16.78 4.68 -5.33
C ALA A 81 -16.84 4.14 -6.77
N ARG A 82 -15.73 4.20 -7.52
CA ARG A 82 -15.61 3.64 -8.88
C ARG A 82 -15.77 2.12 -8.88
N LEU A 83 -15.08 1.43 -7.97
CA LEU A 83 -15.17 -0.03 -7.84
C LEU A 83 -16.58 -0.49 -7.45
N ASP A 84 -17.22 0.19 -6.51
CA ASP A 84 -18.60 -0.11 -6.08
C ASP A 84 -19.60 0.11 -7.23
N ALA A 85 -19.41 1.12 -8.09
CA ALA A 85 -20.23 1.34 -9.29
C ALA A 85 -20.13 0.20 -10.31
N LEU A 86 -18.99 -0.51 -10.34
CA LEU A 86 -18.80 -1.72 -11.13
C LEU A 86 -19.31 -3.00 -10.42
N GLY A 87 -19.82 -2.89 -9.20
CA GLY A 87 -20.18 -4.04 -8.37
C GLY A 87 -18.97 -4.82 -7.83
N LEU A 88 -17.79 -4.21 -7.82
CA LEU A 88 -16.54 -4.79 -7.30
C LEU A 88 -16.34 -4.35 -5.85
N ARG A 89 -16.44 -5.29 -4.92
CA ARG A 89 -16.26 -4.99 -3.49
C ARG A 89 -14.93 -5.50 -2.99
N ALA A 90 -14.10 -4.60 -2.52
CA ALA A 90 -12.86 -4.94 -1.83
C ALA A 90 -13.16 -5.61 -0.48
N LEU A 91 -12.17 -6.32 0.05
CA LEU A 91 -12.21 -6.89 1.40
C LEU A 91 -12.52 -5.81 2.44
N GLU A 92 -13.28 -6.18 3.46
CA GLU A 92 -13.85 -5.26 4.44
C GLU A 92 -12.81 -4.36 5.13
N HIS A 93 -11.62 -4.89 5.43
CA HIS A 93 -10.54 -4.15 6.09
C HIS A 93 -9.90 -3.06 5.20
N TYR A 94 -10.18 -3.08 3.90
CA TYR A 94 -9.70 -2.08 2.94
C TYR A 94 -10.78 -1.06 2.56
N ARG A 95 -11.99 -1.18 3.07
CA ARG A 95 -13.09 -0.26 2.75
C ARG A 95 -13.02 1.04 3.52
N PRO A 96 -13.64 2.14 3.01
CA PRO A 96 -13.76 3.39 3.73
C PRO A 96 -14.30 3.21 5.15
N GLY A 97 -13.68 3.87 6.12
CA GLY A 97 -14.00 3.76 7.54
C GLY A 97 -13.36 2.59 8.28
N ARG A 98 -12.70 1.64 7.56
CA ARG A 98 -12.00 0.51 8.18
C ARG A 98 -10.55 0.36 7.71
N TRP A 99 -10.18 1.08 6.70
CA TRP A 99 -8.83 1.02 6.14
C TRP A 99 -7.79 1.61 7.08
N VAL A 100 -6.72 0.87 7.27
CA VAL A 100 -5.50 1.33 7.94
C VAL A 100 -4.42 1.44 6.87
N PRO A 101 -4.08 2.65 6.40
CA PRO A 101 -3.03 2.81 5.39
C PRO A 101 -1.68 2.38 5.95
N HIS A 102 -1.00 1.50 5.22
CA HIS A 102 0.27 0.95 5.66
C HIS A 102 1.16 0.52 4.49
N CYS A 103 2.46 0.66 4.69
CA CYS A 103 3.49 0.09 3.83
C CYS A 103 4.19 -1.03 4.61
N THR A 104 4.00 -2.25 4.19
CA THR A 104 4.58 -3.43 4.86
C THR A 104 6.09 -3.48 4.66
N VAL A 105 6.83 -3.65 5.74
CA VAL A 105 8.30 -3.79 5.74
C VAL A 105 8.75 -5.19 6.13
N ALA A 106 7.92 -5.97 6.80
CA ALA A 106 8.16 -7.37 7.08
C ALA A 106 6.84 -8.15 7.20
N ILE A 107 6.84 -9.39 6.70
CA ILE A 107 5.73 -10.33 6.79
C ILE A 107 6.23 -11.70 7.24
N ASP A 108 5.28 -12.54 7.66
CA ASP A 108 5.52 -13.94 8.06
C ASP A 108 6.62 -14.06 9.13
N LEU A 109 6.69 -13.07 10.03
CA LEU A 109 7.63 -13.09 11.15
C LEU A 109 7.14 -14.03 12.25
N PRO A 110 8.01 -14.87 12.81
CA PRO A 110 7.73 -15.52 14.07
C PRO A 110 7.38 -14.48 15.15
N ARG A 111 6.48 -14.87 16.07
CA ARG A 111 5.96 -13.96 17.11
C ARG A 111 7.07 -13.26 17.90
N GLU A 112 8.13 -13.99 18.22
CA GLU A 112 9.29 -13.49 18.96
C GLU A 112 10.14 -12.47 18.17
N GLN A 113 9.98 -12.41 16.85
CA GLN A 113 10.72 -11.47 15.99
C GLN A 113 9.95 -10.17 15.71
N VAL A 114 8.67 -10.08 16.04
CA VAL A 114 7.85 -8.90 15.77
C VAL A 114 8.35 -7.68 16.55
N ILE A 115 8.56 -7.80 17.87
CA ILE A 115 9.06 -6.70 18.70
C ILE A 115 10.47 -6.25 18.29
N PRO A 116 11.45 -7.17 18.09
CA PRO A 116 12.74 -6.79 17.54
C PRO A 116 12.67 -6.07 16.19
N ALA A 117 11.76 -6.50 15.29
CA ALA A 117 11.57 -5.84 14.00
C ALA A 117 11.00 -4.42 14.12
N LEU A 118 10.02 -4.21 15.01
CA LEU A 118 9.50 -2.88 15.34
C LEU A 118 10.62 -1.97 15.86
N GLU A 119 11.45 -2.47 16.75
CA GLU A 119 12.57 -1.70 17.33
C GLU A 119 13.61 -1.32 16.29
N ILE A 120 13.94 -2.22 15.34
CA ILE A 120 14.82 -1.90 14.21
C ILE A 120 14.23 -0.78 13.37
N CYS A 121 12.93 -0.85 13.04
CA CYS A 121 12.26 0.20 12.27
C CYS A 121 12.31 1.54 13.03
N ARG A 122 11.96 1.54 14.31
CA ARG A 122 11.94 2.72 15.17
C ARG A 122 13.31 3.43 15.23
N CYS A 123 14.40 2.67 15.24
CA CYS A 123 15.76 3.18 15.31
C CYS A 123 16.41 3.42 13.93
N SER A 124 15.69 3.20 12.85
CA SER A 124 16.20 3.35 11.49
C SER A 124 15.74 4.66 10.85
N ARG A 125 16.32 4.99 9.66
CA ARG A 125 15.95 6.18 8.88
C ARG A 125 14.82 5.89 7.88
N VAL A 126 13.91 4.97 8.20
CA VAL A 126 12.77 4.63 7.32
C VAL A 126 11.63 5.65 7.41
N PHE A 127 11.62 6.48 8.45
CA PHE A 127 10.66 7.58 8.59
C PHE A 127 11.14 8.76 7.75
N GLY A 128 10.32 9.16 6.80
CA GLY A 128 10.63 10.24 5.89
C GLY A 128 9.49 10.47 4.92
N SER A 129 9.68 11.44 4.04
CA SER A 129 8.73 11.74 2.98
C SER A 129 9.11 11.01 1.71
N LEU A 130 8.10 10.54 1.00
CA LEU A 130 8.20 9.94 -0.33
C LEU A 130 7.03 10.42 -1.19
N MET A 131 7.07 10.09 -2.46
CA MET A 131 6.02 10.43 -3.41
C MET A 131 5.34 9.15 -3.90
N LEU A 132 4.01 9.08 -3.77
CA LEU A 132 3.22 8.10 -4.52
C LEU A 132 3.15 8.60 -5.96
N ALA A 133 3.83 7.90 -6.85
CA ALA A 133 3.98 8.29 -8.25
C ALA A 133 3.24 7.36 -9.22
N GLU A 134 2.78 6.22 -8.76
CA GLU A 134 2.12 5.20 -9.58
C GLU A 134 0.93 4.59 -8.84
N ILE A 135 -0.10 4.19 -9.60
CA ILE A 135 -1.18 3.32 -9.15
C ILE A 135 -1.24 2.09 -10.04
N GLY A 136 -1.51 0.92 -9.48
CA GLY A 136 -1.52 -0.31 -10.28
C GLY A 136 -2.23 -1.46 -9.60
N LEU A 137 -2.32 -2.56 -10.32
CA LEU A 137 -2.83 -3.84 -9.86
C LEU A 137 -1.70 -4.85 -9.73
N VAL A 138 -1.65 -5.50 -8.57
CA VAL A 138 -0.67 -6.53 -8.25
C VAL A 138 -1.42 -7.80 -7.84
N GLU A 139 -1.04 -8.94 -8.38
CA GLU A 139 -1.43 -10.23 -7.86
C GLU A 139 -0.56 -10.54 -6.64
N TYR A 140 -1.17 -11.09 -5.60
CA TYR A 140 -0.47 -11.43 -4.36
C TYR A 140 -0.49 -12.93 -4.12
N ARG A 141 0.69 -13.49 -3.85
CA ARG A 141 0.98 -14.92 -3.67
C ARG A 141 0.81 -15.78 -4.94
N PRO A 142 1.80 -15.67 -5.88
CA PRO A 142 3.04 -14.89 -5.78
C PRO A 142 2.82 -13.40 -6.06
N VAL A 143 3.73 -12.55 -5.60
CA VAL A 143 3.69 -11.12 -5.94
C VAL A 143 4.06 -10.96 -7.41
N ARG A 144 3.10 -10.49 -8.20
CA ARG A 144 3.28 -10.27 -9.63
C ARG A 144 2.55 -9.00 -10.08
N PRO A 145 3.27 -7.97 -10.52
CA PRO A 145 2.64 -6.80 -11.12
C PRO A 145 1.85 -7.21 -12.37
N ILE A 146 0.59 -6.78 -12.45
CA ILE A 146 -0.25 -6.99 -13.63
C ILE A 146 -0.11 -5.79 -14.57
N TYR A 147 -0.31 -4.58 -14.05
CA TYR A 147 -0.07 -3.31 -14.71
C TYR A 147 0.07 -2.19 -13.68
N SER A 148 0.69 -1.07 -14.09
CA SER A 148 0.70 0.19 -13.35
C SER A 148 0.63 1.37 -14.30
N PHE A 149 0.13 2.47 -13.77
CA PHE A 149 0.00 3.75 -14.48
C PHE A 149 0.68 4.83 -13.65
N PRO A 150 1.56 5.66 -14.26
CA PRO A 150 2.10 6.82 -13.58
C PRO A 150 0.97 7.81 -13.28
N LEU A 151 1.01 8.44 -12.11
CA LEU A 151 0.14 9.56 -11.80
C LEU A 151 0.52 10.77 -12.66
N ARG A 152 -0.47 11.63 -12.92
CA ARG A 152 -0.30 12.77 -13.83
C ARG A 152 0.84 13.67 -13.37
N GLU A 153 1.86 13.86 -14.21
CA GLU A 153 2.87 14.89 -14.00
C GLU A 153 2.21 16.28 -13.99
N LEU A 154 2.44 17.03 -12.91
CA LEU A 154 2.09 18.45 -12.89
C LEU A 154 2.98 19.14 -13.94
N ARG A 155 2.42 19.50 -15.10
CA ARG A 155 3.10 20.45 -15.97
C ARG A 155 3.14 21.77 -15.21
N LEU A 156 4.34 22.14 -14.76
CA LEU A 156 4.59 23.53 -14.35
C LEU A 156 4.41 24.35 -15.63
N GLU A 157 3.30 25.09 -15.72
CA GLU A 157 3.14 26.11 -16.75
C GLU A 157 4.22 27.16 -16.50
N SER A 158 5.09 27.31 -17.50
CA SER A 158 6.22 28.23 -17.52
C SER A 158 5.76 29.67 -17.71
#